data_3cf3e25355d67da28b11bb97e9d31a0e
#
_entry.id   3cf3e25355d67da28b11bb97e9d31a0e
#
_cell.length_a   1.000
_cell.length_b   1.000
_cell.length_c   1.000
_cell.angle_alpha   90.00
_cell.angle_beta   90.00
_cell.angle_gamma   90.00
#
_symmetry.space_group_name_H-M   'P 1'
#
loop_
_entity.id
_entity.type
_entity.pdbx_description
1 polymer ?
#
loop_
_entity_poly.entity_id
_entity_poly.type
_entity_poly.pdbx_seq_one_letter_code
_entity_poly.pdbx_strand_id
1 'polypeptide(L)'
;MGQLSALLTYSFMILMSLMMISMVFVMITMAEESGKRIAEVLTEGSTLHNPENPVYDVKDGSVDFDQVSFKYSQAAERMALADIDLHIRSGETIGIIGGTGSSKSSLVQLISRLYDATEGRVRVGGVDVKDYDLETLRNQVAMVLQKNVLFSGTIKENLRWGSESATDEELVHACKLAQADEFVSQFPDGYDTYIEQGGTNVSGGQKQRLCIARALLKKPKILILDDSTSAVDTKTDALIRKAMREFIPETTKIIIAQRTASVEDADRIIVMEGGRINGIGTHRELMENNEIYREIYTSQNKAGDQDA
;
A
#
# COMPACT_ATOMS: atom_id res chain seq x y z
N MET A 1 34.30 65.21 -38.09
CA MET A 1 32.97 64.57 -37.96
C MET A 1 33.06 63.05 -37.93
N GLY A 2 33.77 62.34 -38.83
CA GLY A 2 33.82 60.88 -38.90
C GLY A 2 34.41 60.18 -37.66
N GLN A 3 35.47 60.73 -37.04
CA GLN A 3 36.08 60.11 -35.83
C GLN A 3 35.15 60.13 -34.59
N LEU A 4 34.33 61.17 -34.38
CA LEU A 4 33.39 61.26 -33.31
C LEU A 4 32.24 60.25 -33.48
N SER A 5 31.74 60.11 -34.71
CA SER A 5 30.74 59.12 -35.06
C SER A 5 31.24 57.68 -34.83
N ALA A 6 32.47 57.38 -35.21
CA ALA A 6 33.06 56.05 -34.98
C ALA A 6 33.20 55.74 -33.47
N LEU A 7 33.64 56.75 -32.69
CA LEU A 7 33.78 56.59 -31.21
C LEU A 7 32.42 56.26 -30.55
N LEU A 8 31.36 56.96 -30.91
CA LEU A 8 30.01 56.73 -30.41
C LEU A 8 29.50 55.34 -30.81
N THR A 9 29.75 54.90 -32.05
CA THR A 9 29.33 53.57 -32.53
C THR A 9 30.07 52.49 -31.76
N TYR A 10 31.37 52.58 -31.56
CA TYR A 10 32.12 51.60 -30.74
C TYR A 10 31.70 51.58 -29.30
N SER A 11 31.42 52.72 -28.68
CA SER A 11 30.91 52.77 -27.29
C SER A 11 29.55 52.04 -27.18
N PHE A 12 28.68 52.22 -28.17
CA PHE A 12 27.40 51.53 -28.20
C PHE A 12 27.58 50.01 -28.42
N MET A 13 28.48 49.58 -29.28
CA MET A 13 28.79 48.15 -29.51
C MET A 13 29.35 47.51 -28.21
N ILE A 14 30.23 48.22 -27.47
CA ILE A 14 30.76 47.71 -26.20
C ILE A 14 29.63 47.53 -25.15
N LEU A 15 28.74 48.49 -25.03
CA LEU A 15 27.59 48.41 -24.11
C LEU A 15 26.69 47.21 -24.48
N MET A 16 26.37 47.01 -25.76
CA MET A 16 25.56 45.89 -26.23
C MET A 16 26.26 44.54 -25.95
N SER A 17 27.57 44.47 -26.16
CA SER A 17 28.34 43.27 -25.86
C SER A 17 28.34 42.92 -24.35
N LEU A 18 28.47 43.94 -23.49
CA LEU A 18 28.38 43.75 -22.03
C LEU A 18 27.00 43.28 -21.60
N MET A 19 25.93 43.83 -22.19
CA MET A 19 24.56 43.36 -21.92
C MET A 19 24.39 41.91 -22.35
N MET A 20 24.89 41.51 -23.51
CA MET A 20 24.83 40.16 -24.05
C MET A 20 25.58 39.17 -23.13
N ILE A 21 26.78 39.54 -22.65
CA ILE A 21 27.56 38.72 -21.70
C ILE A 21 26.77 38.51 -20.39
N SER A 22 26.18 39.60 -19.86
CA SER A 22 25.33 39.48 -18.65
C SER A 22 24.15 38.56 -18.86
N MET A 23 23.50 38.64 -20.03
CA MET A 23 22.36 37.76 -20.34
C MET A 23 22.79 36.29 -20.44
N VAL A 24 23.92 36.02 -21.11
CA VAL A 24 24.49 34.66 -21.22
C VAL A 24 24.82 34.10 -19.81
N PHE A 25 25.40 34.92 -18.93
CA PHE A 25 25.71 34.52 -17.59
C PHE A 25 24.45 34.10 -16.79
N VAL A 26 23.36 34.88 -16.89
CA VAL A 26 22.07 34.52 -16.29
C VAL A 26 21.53 33.22 -16.87
N MET A 27 21.60 33.04 -18.19
CA MET A 27 21.14 31.80 -18.84
C MET A 27 21.95 30.57 -18.37
N ILE A 28 23.27 30.70 -18.20
CA ILE A 28 24.12 29.60 -17.71
C ILE A 28 23.72 29.21 -16.27
N THR A 29 23.54 30.19 -15.38
CA THR A 29 23.12 29.92 -14.01
C THR A 29 21.75 29.25 -13.93
N MET A 30 20.80 29.68 -14.73
CA MET A 30 19.47 29.01 -14.80
C MET A 30 19.57 27.59 -15.36
N ALA A 31 20.41 27.38 -16.39
CA ALA A 31 20.63 26.06 -16.97
C ALA A 31 21.33 25.12 -16.00
N GLU A 32 22.29 25.61 -15.19
CA GLU A 32 22.97 24.82 -14.16
C GLU A 32 21.98 24.32 -13.09
N GLU A 33 21.13 25.17 -12.57
CA GLU A 33 20.12 24.78 -11.58
C GLU A 33 19.10 23.77 -12.15
N SER A 34 18.70 23.94 -13.41
CA SER A 34 17.83 22.98 -14.10
C SER A 34 18.55 21.65 -14.28
N GLY A 35 19.82 21.68 -14.66
CA GLY A 35 20.66 20.49 -14.82
C GLY A 35 20.84 19.74 -13.48
N LYS A 36 21.05 20.43 -12.37
CA LYS A 36 21.12 19.81 -11.03
C LYS A 36 19.84 19.07 -10.68
N ARG A 37 18.68 19.68 -10.86
CA ARG A 37 17.38 19.04 -10.56
C ARG A 37 17.14 17.78 -11.39
N ILE A 38 17.52 17.82 -12.67
CA ILE A 38 17.45 16.64 -13.54
C ILE A 38 18.41 15.56 -13.07
N ALA A 39 19.65 15.93 -12.74
CA ALA A 39 20.66 15.01 -12.24
C ALA A 39 20.22 14.36 -10.92
N GLU A 40 19.67 15.12 -9.97
CA GLU A 40 19.14 14.59 -8.72
C GLU A 40 18.13 13.48 -8.96
N VAL A 41 17.17 13.68 -9.88
CA VAL A 41 16.17 12.65 -10.21
C VAL A 41 16.79 11.43 -10.89
N LEU A 42 17.72 11.64 -11.82
CA LEU A 42 18.36 10.55 -12.58
C LEU A 42 19.37 9.75 -11.76
N THR A 43 19.96 10.36 -10.73
CA THR A 43 20.94 9.71 -9.84
C THR A 43 20.30 9.15 -8.57
N GLU A 44 19.02 9.48 -8.30
CA GLU A 44 18.30 8.92 -7.17
C GLU A 44 18.12 7.42 -7.36
N GLY A 45 18.61 6.65 -6.41
CA GLY A 45 18.53 5.20 -6.38
C GLY A 45 17.71 4.69 -5.21
N SER A 46 17.09 3.52 -5.35
CA SER A 46 16.45 2.84 -4.23
C SER A 46 17.50 2.45 -3.20
N THR A 47 17.17 2.63 -1.92
CA THR A 47 17.98 2.11 -0.80
C THR A 47 17.75 0.62 -0.57
N LEU A 48 16.72 0.05 -1.19
CA LEU A 48 16.38 -1.36 -1.10
C LEU A 48 16.97 -2.10 -2.30
N HIS A 49 17.88 -3.03 -2.02
CA HIS A 49 18.53 -3.85 -3.03
C HIS A 49 18.38 -5.33 -2.68
N ASN A 50 18.45 -6.18 -3.71
CA ASN A 50 18.56 -7.61 -3.51
C ASN A 50 19.92 -7.96 -2.86
N PRO A 51 19.98 -8.98 -1.99
CA PRO A 51 21.25 -9.51 -1.50
C PRO A 51 22.04 -10.17 -2.65
N GLU A 52 23.31 -10.49 -2.41
CA GLU A 52 24.17 -11.17 -3.41
C GLU A 52 23.62 -12.53 -3.84
N ASN A 53 23.00 -13.26 -2.91
CA ASN A 53 22.41 -14.58 -3.14
C ASN A 53 20.94 -14.57 -2.69
N PRO A 54 20.01 -14.03 -3.49
CA PRO A 54 18.61 -13.91 -3.11
C PRO A 54 17.89 -15.25 -3.05
N VAL A 55 16.96 -15.39 -2.12
CA VAL A 55 16.03 -16.51 -2.06
C VAL A 55 14.85 -16.24 -3.01
N TYR A 56 14.56 -17.21 -3.89
CA TYR A 56 13.49 -17.12 -4.90
C TYR A 56 12.25 -17.97 -4.59
N ASP A 57 12.16 -18.56 -3.40
CA ASP A 57 11.03 -19.39 -2.99
C ASP A 57 10.50 -18.96 -1.63
N VAL A 58 9.25 -18.55 -1.58
CA VAL A 58 8.54 -18.27 -0.32
C VAL A 58 7.75 -19.51 0.05
N LYS A 59 8.17 -20.22 1.09
CA LYS A 59 7.65 -21.55 1.47
C LYS A 59 6.15 -21.51 1.83
N ASP A 60 5.77 -20.58 2.70
CA ASP A 60 4.40 -20.43 3.21
C ASP A 60 4.09 -18.97 3.59
N GLY A 61 2.90 -18.74 4.10
CA GLY A 61 2.42 -17.41 4.51
C GLY A 61 2.65 -17.08 5.98
N SER A 62 3.56 -17.77 6.69
CA SER A 62 3.89 -17.40 8.06
C SER A 62 4.67 -16.09 8.11
N VAL A 63 4.45 -15.30 9.16
CA VAL A 63 5.13 -14.00 9.35
C VAL A 63 5.60 -13.89 10.80
N ASP A 64 6.88 -13.57 10.98
CA ASP A 64 7.47 -13.31 12.28
C ASP A 64 8.08 -11.93 12.35
N PHE A 65 7.78 -11.22 13.42
CA PHE A 65 8.47 -10.00 13.83
C PHE A 65 9.23 -10.29 15.11
N ASP A 66 10.55 -10.25 15.06
CA ASP A 66 11.41 -10.51 16.19
C ASP A 66 11.98 -9.18 16.70
N GLN A 67 11.41 -8.64 17.77
CA GLN A 67 11.79 -7.37 18.43
C GLN A 67 11.99 -6.23 17.41
N VAL A 68 11.03 -6.06 16.52
CA VAL A 68 11.13 -5.10 15.42
C VAL A 68 10.82 -3.70 15.87
N SER A 69 11.76 -2.77 15.59
CA SER A 69 11.55 -1.33 15.69
C SER A 69 11.80 -0.68 14.33
N PHE A 70 11.03 0.36 14.02
CA PHE A 70 11.09 1.01 12.71
C PHE A 70 10.93 2.53 12.79
N LYS A 71 11.75 3.24 12.00
CA LYS A 71 11.67 4.68 11.71
C LYS A 71 11.64 4.90 10.20
N TYR A 72 10.83 5.84 9.73
CA TYR A 72 10.83 6.26 8.32
C TYR A 72 12.10 7.03 7.92
N SER A 73 12.77 7.67 8.87
CA SER A 73 14.03 8.37 8.68
C SER A 73 14.90 8.17 9.89
N GLN A 74 16.20 8.02 9.68
CA GLN A 74 17.15 7.95 10.80
C GLN A 74 17.16 9.22 11.64
N ALA A 75 16.83 10.35 11.04
CA ALA A 75 16.71 11.63 11.74
C ALA A 75 15.40 11.80 12.54
N ALA A 76 14.44 10.87 12.40
CA ALA A 76 13.19 10.94 13.14
C ALA A 76 13.43 10.71 14.64
N GLU A 77 12.88 11.58 15.49
CA GLU A 77 12.98 11.46 16.95
C GLU A 77 12.15 10.29 17.50
N ARG A 78 11.02 9.98 16.85
CA ARG A 78 10.09 8.94 17.28
C ARG A 78 10.16 7.70 16.42
N MET A 79 10.06 6.54 17.06
CA MET A 79 9.80 5.26 16.39
C MET A 79 8.38 5.26 15.82
N ALA A 80 8.21 4.81 14.59
CA ALA A 80 6.90 4.49 14.03
C ALA A 80 6.40 3.15 14.59
N LEU A 81 7.30 2.20 14.77
CA LEU A 81 7.04 0.93 15.47
C LEU A 81 8.14 0.71 16.50
N ALA A 82 7.80 0.18 17.67
CA ALA A 82 8.74 -0.09 18.75
C ALA A 82 8.46 -1.43 19.42
N ASP A 83 9.51 -2.27 19.50
CA ASP A 83 9.51 -3.56 20.18
C ASP A 83 8.35 -4.47 19.75
N ILE A 84 8.14 -4.61 18.45
CA ILE A 84 7.11 -5.50 17.91
C ILE A 84 7.64 -6.94 17.97
N ASP A 85 6.94 -7.77 18.74
CA ASP A 85 7.15 -9.22 18.81
C ASP A 85 5.84 -9.90 18.44
N LEU A 86 5.79 -10.57 17.29
CA LEU A 86 4.56 -11.11 16.72
C LEU A 86 4.86 -12.32 15.86
N HIS A 87 4.10 -13.38 16.07
CA HIS A 87 4.11 -14.59 15.24
C HIS A 87 2.74 -14.84 14.64
N ILE A 88 2.66 -14.92 13.31
CA ILE A 88 1.45 -15.23 12.51
C ILE A 88 1.69 -16.56 11.80
N ARG A 89 0.76 -17.49 11.94
CA ARG A 89 0.83 -18.79 11.29
C ARG A 89 0.36 -18.68 9.83
N SER A 90 0.88 -19.56 8.97
CA SER A 90 0.37 -19.69 7.61
C SER A 90 -1.11 -20.03 7.59
N GLY A 91 -1.90 -19.36 6.75
CA GLY A 91 -3.34 -19.53 6.63
C GLY A 91 -4.18 -18.79 7.71
N GLU A 92 -3.54 -18.23 8.73
CA GLU A 92 -4.23 -17.51 9.82
C GLU A 92 -4.87 -16.21 9.32
N THR A 93 -6.03 -15.86 9.86
CA THR A 93 -6.68 -14.56 9.64
C THR A 93 -6.44 -13.67 10.84
N ILE A 94 -5.71 -12.57 10.63
CA ILE A 94 -5.35 -11.58 11.64
C ILE A 94 -6.12 -10.29 11.40
N GLY A 95 -6.83 -9.82 12.43
CA GLY A 95 -7.37 -8.47 12.49
C GLY A 95 -6.37 -7.51 13.11
N ILE A 96 -6.24 -6.29 12.59
CA ILE A 96 -5.43 -5.23 13.23
C ILE A 96 -6.33 -4.02 13.43
N ILE A 97 -6.45 -3.59 14.68
CA ILE A 97 -7.25 -2.44 15.09
C ILE A 97 -6.43 -1.47 15.94
N GLY A 98 -6.86 -0.22 16.00
CA GLY A 98 -6.21 0.82 16.80
C GLY A 98 -6.54 2.21 16.26
N GLY A 99 -6.27 3.23 17.05
CA GLY A 99 -6.53 4.63 16.70
C GLY A 99 -5.80 5.10 15.44
N THR A 100 -6.20 6.25 14.91
CA THR A 100 -5.49 6.90 13.81
C THR A 100 -4.06 7.23 14.25
N GLY A 101 -3.05 6.92 13.41
CA GLY A 101 -1.65 7.14 13.73
C GLY A 101 -1.01 6.06 14.62
N SER A 102 -1.69 4.94 14.93
CA SER A 102 -1.12 3.83 15.68
C SER A 102 -0.14 2.95 14.88
N SER A 103 0.20 3.34 13.66
CA SER A 103 1.20 2.69 12.78
C SER A 103 0.83 1.31 12.23
N LYS A 104 -0.47 1.01 12.10
CA LYS A 104 -0.96 -0.26 11.52
C LYS A 104 -0.42 -0.51 10.11
N SER A 105 -0.53 0.49 9.23
CA SER A 105 -0.03 0.38 7.84
C SER A 105 1.50 0.24 7.81
N SER A 106 2.23 0.88 8.73
CA SER A 106 3.69 0.73 8.83
C SER A 106 4.09 -0.70 9.15
N LEU A 107 3.33 -1.38 10.03
CA LEU A 107 3.59 -2.78 10.37
C LEU A 107 3.52 -3.69 9.14
N VAL A 108 2.44 -3.60 8.37
CA VAL A 108 2.24 -4.48 7.21
C VAL A 108 3.17 -4.15 6.03
N GLN A 109 3.62 -2.91 5.90
CA GLN A 109 4.57 -2.49 4.88
C GLN A 109 5.95 -3.15 5.03
N LEU A 110 6.33 -3.54 6.24
CA LEU A 110 7.57 -4.27 6.48
C LEU A 110 7.51 -5.72 5.97
N ILE A 111 6.32 -6.33 5.91
CA ILE A 111 6.13 -7.71 5.42
C ILE A 111 6.51 -7.82 3.93
N SER A 112 6.08 -6.85 3.12
CA SER A 112 6.41 -6.80 1.68
C SER A 112 7.75 -6.09 1.39
N ARG A 113 8.50 -5.77 2.46
CA ARG A 113 9.76 -5.04 2.36
C ARG A 113 9.64 -3.78 1.50
N LEU A 114 8.60 -2.94 1.79
CA LEU A 114 8.57 -1.56 1.28
C LEU A 114 9.53 -0.66 2.04
N TYR A 115 9.88 -1.06 3.25
CA TYR A 115 10.92 -0.49 4.10
C TYR A 115 11.65 -1.61 4.82
N ASP A 116 12.91 -1.39 5.17
CA ASP A 116 13.67 -2.27 6.06
C ASP A 116 13.45 -1.88 7.53
N ALA A 117 13.31 -2.87 8.42
CA ALA A 117 13.29 -2.62 9.85
C ALA A 117 14.59 -1.92 10.31
N THR A 118 14.46 -0.97 11.23
CA THR A 118 15.62 -0.28 11.83
C THR A 118 16.34 -1.19 12.81
N GLU A 119 15.59 -1.94 13.61
CA GLU A 119 16.09 -2.93 14.57
C GLU A 119 15.20 -4.19 14.50
N GLY A 120 15.75 -5.32 14.89
CA GLY A 120 15.09 -6.61 14.84
C GLY A 120 15.05 -7.20 13.44
N ARG A 121 14.18 -8.21 13.24
CA ARG A 121 14.03 -8.93 11.97
C ARG A 121 12.58 -9.22 11.65
N VAL A 122 12.24 -9.11 10.38
CA VAL A 122 10.95 -9.56 9.83
C VAL A 122 11.21 -10.78 8.97
N ARG A 123 10.50 -11.87 9.23
CA ARG A 123 10.60 -13.11 8.44
C ARG A 123 9.26 -13.45 7.80
N VAL A 124 9.32 -13.99 6.60
CA VAL A 124 8.18 -14.55 5.87
C VAL A 124 8.57 -15.98 5.45
N GLY A 125 7.71 -16.96 5.72
CA GLY A 125 8.02 -18.36 5.45
C GLY A 125 9.32 -18.85 6.15
N GLY A 126 9.65 -18.25 7.31
CA GLY A 126 10.85 -18.55 8.10
C GLY A 126 12.14 -17.90 7.61
N VAL A 127 12.14 -17.14 6.50
CA VAL A 127 13.30 -16.47 5.91
C VAL A 127 13.20 -14.97 6.12
N ASP A 128 14.31 -14.29 6.46
CA ASP A 128 14.35 -12.83 6.60
C ASP A 128 13.93 -12.16 5.28
N VAL A 129 13.07 -11.16 5.35
CA VAL A 129 12.59 -10.43 4.16
C VAL A 129 13.75 -9.78 3.39
N LYS A 130 14.89 -9.52 4.04
CA LYS A 130 16.10 -8.96 3.43
C LYS A 130 16.86 -9.96 2.56
N ASP A 131 16.65 -11.26 2.79
CA ASP A 131 17.33 -12.33 2.07
C ASP A 131 16.60 -12.76 0.78
N TYR A 132 15.36 -12.30 0.60
CA TYR A 132 14.59 -12.57 -0.61
C TYR A 132 14.98 -11.67 -1.79
N ASP A 133 14.77 -12.21 -3.00
CA ASP A 133 14.55 -11.37 -4.17
C ASP A 133 13.28 -10.52 -3.95
N LEU A 134 13.39 -9.21 -4.13
CA LEU A 134 12.30 -8.24 -3.85
C LEU A 134 11.05 -8.51 -4.68
N GLU A 135 11.22 -8.85 -5.94
CA GLU A 135 10.10 -9.15 -6.83
C GLU A 135 9.40 -10.43 -6.42
N THR A 136 10.16 -11.48 -6.13
CA THR A 136 9.64 -12.76 -5.64
C THR A 136 8.83 -12.59 -4.35
N LEU A 137 9.38 -11.90 -3.34
CA LEU A 137 8.66 -11.63 -2.09
C LEU A 137 7.36 -10.86 -2.36
N ARG A 138 7.43 -9.77 -3.11
CA ARG A 138 6.28 -8.90 -3.41
C ARG A 138 5.23 -9.58 -4.28
N ASN A 139 5.60 -10.58 -5.06
CA ASN A 139 4.65 -11.39 -5.81
C ASN A 139 3.87 -12.37 -4.92
N GLN A 140 4.43 -12.76 -3.77
CA GLN A 140 3.77 -13.62 -2.79
C GLN A 140 3.01 -12.86 -1.70
N VAL A 141 3.20 -11.53 -1.61
CA VAL A 141 2.48 -10.65 -0.69
C VAL A 141 1.64 -9.67 -1.50
N ALA A 142 0.33 -9.90 -1.55
CA ALA A 142 -0.60 -8.95 -2.18
C ALA A 142 -1.13 -7.97 -1.14
N MET A 143 -1.17 -6.68 -1.51
CA MET A 143 -1.68 -5.62 -0.65
C MET A 143 -2.76 -4.82 -1.36
N VAL A 144 -3.91 -4.67 -0.71
CA VAL A 144 -4.98 -3.74 -1.12
C VAL A 144 -4.94 -2.56 -0.17
N LEU A 145 -4.59 -1.40 -0.71
CA LEU A 145 -4.37 -0.17 0.06
C LEU A 145 -5.69 0.54 0.38
N GLN A 146 -5.69 1.40 1.37
CA GLN A 146 -6.82 2.28 1.71
C GLN A 146 -7.25 3.14 0.52
N LYS A 147 -6.30 3.73 -0.21
CA LYS A 147 -6.57 4.46 -1.46
C LYS A 147 -6.47 3.53 -2.65
N ASN A 148 -7.63 3.04 -3.07
CA ASN A 148 -7.73 2.15 -4.22
C ASN A 148 -7.66 2.94 -5.53
N VAL A 149 -6.78 2.50 -6.44
CA VAL A 149 -6.59 3.12 -7.74
C VAL A 149 -6.86 2.10 -8.85
N LEU A 150 -7.71 2.50 -9.79
CA LEU A 150 -7.89 1.81 -11.07
C LEU A 150 -7.25 2.66 -12.17
N PHE A 151 -6.70 2.00 -13.16
CA PHE A 151 -6.07 2.63 -14.32
C PHE A 151 -7.06 2.77 -15.46
N SER A 152 -6.80 3.69 -16.38
CA SER A 152 -7.55 3.81 -17.63
C SER A 152 -7.42 2.51 -18.44
N GLY A 153 -8.54 1.98 -18.93
CA GLY A 153 -8.61 0.71 -19.63
C GLY A 153 -9.84 -0.09 -19.22
N THR A 154 -10.02 -1.28 -19.75
CA THR A 154 -11.16 -2.13 -19.40
C THR A 154 -11.04 -2.70 -17.99
N ILE A 155 -12.16 -3.22 -17.46
CA ILE A 155 -12.14 -3.98 -16.20
C ILE A 155 -11.19 -5.17 -16.31
N LYS A 156 -11.22 -5.92 -17.42
CA LYS A 156 -10.29 -7.04 -17.67
C LYS A 156 -8.83 -6.61 -17.59
N GLU A 157 -8.46 -5.53 -18.25
CA GLU A 157 -7.10 -4.99 -18.21
C GLU A 157 -6.69 -4.62 -16.80
N ASN A 158 -7.57 -3.95 -16.05
CA ASN A 158 -7.34 -3.63 -14.65
C ASN A 158 -7.14 -4.86 -13.76
N LEU A 159 -7.89 -5.92 -13.98
CA LEU A 159 -7.76 -7.18 -13.24
C LEU A 159 -6.46 -7.90 -13.60
N ARG A 160 -6.06 -7.91 -14.88
CA ARG A 160 -4.81 -8.54 -15.35
C ARG A 160 -3.53 -7.90 -14.82
N TRP A 161 -3.59 -6.72 -14.23
CA TRP A 161 -2.48 -6.20 -13.42
C TRP A 161 -2.15 -7.09 -12.20
N GLY A 162 -3.10 -7.93 -11.76
CA GLY A 162 -2.84 -8.96 -10.76
C GLY A 162 -2.12 -10.18 -11.32
N SER A 163 -2.44 -10.58 -12.56
CA SER A 163 -1.81 -11.68 -13.30
C SER A 163 -2.09 -11.51 -14.79
N GLU A 164 -1.04 -11.22 -15.59
CA GLU A 164 -1.18 -11.01 -17.05
C GLU A 164 -1.71 -12.24 -17.78
N SER A 165 -1.36 -13.43 -17.31
CA SER A 165 -1.76 -14.72 -17.90
C SER A 165 -3.12 -15.23 -17.42
N ALA A 166 -3.83 -14.49 -16.55
CA ALA A 166 -5.11 -14.93 -16.03
C ALA A 166 -6.15 -15.12 -17.15
N THR A 167 -6.82 -16.28 -17.14
CA THR A 167 -7.92 -16.56 -18.06
C THR A 167 -9.18 -15.78 -17.68
N ASP A 168 -10.12 -15.65 -18.61
CA ASP A 168 -11.38 -14.95 -18.34
C ASP A 168 -12.19 -15.64 -17.22
N GLU A 169 -12.10 -16.97 -17.10
CA GLU A 169 -12.73 -17.72 -16.02
C GLU A 169 -12.09 -17.40 -14.66
N GLU A 170 -10.77 -17.24 -14.60
CA GLU A 170 -10.06 -16.82 -13.38
C GLU A 170 -10.44 -15.39 -12.98
N LEU A 171 -10.58 -14.47 -13.95
CA LEU A 171 -11.06 -13.11 -13.70
C LEU A 171 -12.46 -13.11 -13.07
N VAL A 172 -13.39 -13.86 -13.66
CA VAL A 172 -14.76 -14.01 -13.15
C VAL A 172 -14.75 -14.63 -11.74
N HIS A 173 -13.93 -15.67 -11.53
CA HIS A 173 -13.84 -16.33 -10.23
C HIS A 173 -13.32 -15.35 -9.15
N ALA A 174 -12.25 -14.61 -9.42
CA ALA A 174 -11.72 -13.61 -8.49
C ALA A 174 -12.76 -12.51 -8.20
N CYS A 175 -13.51 -12.06 -9.20
CA CYS A 175 -14.60 -11.10 -9.02
C CYS A 175 -15.75 -11.65 -8.17
N LYS A 176 -16.08 -12.94 -8.30
CA LYS A 176 -17.08 -13.59 -7.43
C LYS A 176 -16.63 -13.61 -5.98
N LEU A 177 -15.37 -13.97 -5.71
CA LEU A 177 -14.81 -13.95 -4.37
C LEU A 177 -14.82 -12.53 -3.74
N ALA A 178 -14.52 -11.51 -4.55
CA ALA A 178 -14.56 -10.12 -4.16
C ALA A 178 -15.96 -9.47 -4.20
N GLN A 179 -17.02 -10.26 -4.46
CA GLN A 179 -18.39 -9.77 -4.63
C GLN A 179 -18.53 -8.68 -5.72
N ALA A 180 -17.66 -8.75 -6.75
CA ALA A 180 -17.63 -7.76 -7.84
C ALA A 180 -18.40 -8.23 -9.09
N ASP A 181 -18.54 -9.54 -9.32
CA ASP A 181 -19.14 -10.11 -10.51
C ASP A 181 -20.58 -9.64 -10.74
N GLU A 182 -21.36 -9.49 -9.66
CA GLU A 182 -22.76 -9.06 -9.75
C GLU A 182 -22.89 -7.70 -10.44
N PHE A 183 -22.15 -6.67 -9.98
CA PHE A 183 -22.26 -5.34 -10.59
C PHE A 183 -21.53 -5.24 -11.93
N VAL A 184 -20.42 -5.98 -12.12
CA VAL A 184 -19.72 -6.01 -13.40
C VAL A 184 -20.61 -6.57 -14.50
N SER A 185 -21.36 -7.64 -14.22
CA SER A 185 -22.30 -8.25 -15.16
C SER A 185 -23.49 -7.36 -15.51
N GLN A 186 -23.79 -6.33 -14.70
CA GLN A 186 -24.85 -5.36 -14.96
C GLN A 186 -24.41 -4.21 -15.88
N PHE A 187 -23.11 -4.03 -16.10
CA PHE A 187 -22.66 -3.05 -17.08
C PHE A 187 -22.97 -3.48 -18.51
N PRO A 188 -23.26 -2.56 -19.43
CA PRO A 188 -23.60 -2.89 -20.82
C PRO A 188 -22.53 -3.74 -21.50
N ASP A 189 -21.24 -3.45 -21.25
CA ASP A 189 -20.08 -4.15 -21.82
C ASP A 189 -19.48 -5.17 -20.85
N GLY A 190 -20.11 -5.42 -19.68
CA GLY A 190 -19.64 -6.38 -18.69
C GLY A 190 -18.18 -6.13 -18.29
N TYR A 191 -17.35 -7.13 -18.42
CA TYR A 191 -15.90 -7.07 -18.11
C TYR A 191 -15.09 -6.23 -19.11
N ASP A 192 -15.63 -5.91 -20.28
CA ASP A 192 -15.00 -5.03 -21.29
C ASP A 192 -15.37 -3.54 -21.06
N THR A 193 -16.15 -3.24 -20.02
CA THR A 193 -16.49 -1.87 -19.61
C THR A 193 -15.22 -1.08 -19.34
N TYR A 194 -15.12 0.10 -19.98
CA TYR A 194 -13.98 0.99 -19.82
C TYR A 194 -14.00 1.73 -18.49
N ILE A 195 -12.89 1.71 -17.78
CA ILE A 195 -12.64 2.45 -16.55
C ILE A 195 -11.86 3.72 -16.89
N GLU A 196 -12.35 4.87 -16.45
CA GLU A 196 -11.64 6.13 -16.57
C GLU A 196 -10.47 6.23 -15.60
N GLN A 197 -9.55 7.16 -15.84
CA GLN A 197 -8.37 7.37 -15.00
C GLN A 197 -8.77 7.56 -13.53
N GLY A 198 -8.19 6.74 -12.66
CA GLY A 198 -8.50 6.74 -11.23
C GLY A 198 -9.85 6.10 -10.88
N GLY A 199 -10.59 5.54 -11.86
CA GLY A 199 -11.89 4.91 -11.64
C GLY A 199 -12.98 5.90 -11.26
N THR A 200 -13.05 7.07 -11.92
CA THR A 200 -14.03 8.13 -11.63
C THR A 200 -15.46 7.74 -11.99
N ASN A 201 -15.62 6.80 -12.92
CA ASN A 201 -16.89 6.29 -13.40
C ASN A 201 -17.42 5.05 -12.63
N VAL A 202 -16.78 4.66 -11.53
CA VAL A 202 -17.26 3.61 -10.63
C VAL A 202 -17.30 4.09 -9.19
N SER A 203 -18.22 3.51 -8.38
CA SER A 203 -18.35 3.88 -6.97
C SER A 203 -17.13 3.45 -6.14
N GLY A 204 -16.95 4.05 -4.96
CA GLY A 204 -15.85 3.68 -4.05
C GLY A 204 -15.84 2.20 -3.69
N GLY A 205 -17.02 1.64 -3.35
CA GLY A 205 -17.16 0.21 -3.03
C GLY A 205 -16.93 -0.71 -4.23
N GLN A 206 -17.33 -0.31 -5.45
CA GLN A 206 -17.04 -1.05 -6.68
C GLN A 206 -15.52 -1.07 -6.94
N LYS A 207 -14.87 0.10 -6.80
CA LYS A 207 -13.41 0.23 -6.94
C LYS A 207 -12.65 -0.66 -5.94
N GLN A 208 -13.06 -0.66 -4.68
CA GLN A 208 -12.46 -1.51 -3.65
C GLN A 208 -12.59 -2.98 -4.01
N ARG A 209 -13.78 -3.45 -4.39
CA ARG A 209 -14.01 -4.86 -4.78
C ARG A 209 -13.19 -5.27 -6.00
N LEU A 210 -13.04 -4.42 -7.01
CA LEU A 210 -12.16 -4.69 -8.16
C LEU A 210 -10.69 -4.76 -7.75
N CYS A 211 -10.22 -3.92 -6.84
CA CYS A 211 -8.85 -3.98 -6.32
C CYS A 211 -8.61 -5.24 -5.48
N ILE A 212 -9.61 -5.72 -4.73
CA ILE A 212 -9.55 -7.00 -4.02
C ILE A 212 -9.47 -8.16 -5.03
N ALA A 213 -10.32 -8.17 -6.07
CA ALA A 213 -10.28 -9.19 -7.12
C ALA A 213 -8.90 -9.22 -7.81
N ARG A 214 -8.32 -8.06 -8.13
CA ARG A 214 -6.97 -7.94 -8.67
C ARG A 214 -5.90 -8.55 -7.75
N ALA A 215 -6.00 -8.32 -6.45
CA ALA A 215 -5.07 -8.90 -5.48
C ALA A 215 -5.20 -10.42 -5.37
N LEU A 216 -6.42 -10.96 -5.45
CA LEU A 216 -6.70 -12.39 -5.42
C LEU A 216 -6.13 -13.13 -6.64
N LEU A 217 -6.10 -12.49 -7.81
CA LEU A 217 -5.53 -13.05 -9.04
C LEU A 217 -4.03 -13.35 -8.95
N LYS A 218 -3.30 -12.68 -8.06
CA LYS A 218 -1.89 -13.00 -7.77
C LYS A 218 -1.73 -14.37 -7.10
N LYS A 219 -2.79 -14.95 -6.55
CA LYS A 219 -2.77 -16.19 -5.74
C LYS A 219 -1.70 -16.10 -4.64
N PRO A 220 -1.69 -15.03 -3.83
CA PRO A 220 -0.61 -14.74 -2.91
C PRO A 220 -0.62 -15.69 -1.71
N LYS A 221 0.54 -15.87 -1.06
CA LYS A 221 0.63 -16.55 0.24
C LYS A 221 0.18 -15.68 1.40
N ILE A 222 0.31 -14.36 1.24
CA ILE A 222 -0.15 -13.36 2.23
C ILE A 222 -0.99 -12.31 1.51
N LEU A 223 -2.21 -12.11 1.99
CA LEU A 223 -3.11 -11.05 1.52
C LEU A 223 -3.32 -10.01 2.62
N ILE A 224 -2.94 -8.78 2.35
CA ILE A 224 -3.08 -7.65 3.26
C ILE A 224 -4.19 -6.74 2.74
N LEU A 225 -5.17 -6.47 3.60
CA LEU A 225 -6.29 -5.56 3.34
C LEU A 225 -6.17 -4.36 4.29
N ASP A 226 -5.61 -3.25 3.80
CA ASP A 226 -5.41 -2.04 4.61
C ASP A 226 -6.61 -1.10 4.44
N ASP A 227 -7.56 -1.18 5.36
CA ASP A 227 -8.83 -0.42 5.38
C ASP A 227 -9.58 -0.45 4.03
N SER A 228 -9.39 -1.55 3.29
CA SER A 228 -9.79 -1.69 1.89
C SER A 228 -11.26 -2.05 1.69
N THR A 229 -12.02 -2.22 2.78
CA THR A 229 -13.48 -2.45 2.75
C THR A 229 -14.27 -1.31 3.39
N SER A 230 -13.64 -0.20 3.70
CA SER A 230 -14.28 0.95 4.39
C SER A 230 -15.43 1.58 3.60
N ALA A 231 -15.39 1.54 2.26
CA ALA A 231 -16.47 2.03 1.39
C ALA A 231 -17.42 0.90 0.94
N VAL A 232 -17.24 -0.33 1.43
CA VAL A 232 -18.14 -1.46 1.18
C VAL A 232 -19.11 -1.56 2.35
N ASP A 233 -20.37 -1.90 2.08
CA ASP A 233 -21.35 -2.13 3.13
C ASP A 233 -21.01 -3.37 3.97
N THR A 234 -21.48 -3.40 5.21
CA THR A 234 -21.15 -4.43 6.19
C THR A 234 -21.52 -5.85 5.74
N LYS A 235 -22.63 -6.00 5.00
CA LYS A 235 -23.09 -7.31 4.51
C LYS A 235 -22.15 -7.84 3.41
N THR A 236 -21.80 -7.01 2.46
CA THR A 236 -20.87 -7.34 1.38
C THR A 236 -19.47 -7.62 1.92
N ASP A 237 -18.97 -6.84 2.89
CA ASP A 237 -17.70 -7.08 3.57
C ASP A 237 -17.67 -8.45 4.26
N ALA A 238 -18.73 -8.83 4.98
CA ALA A 238 -18.85 -10.15 5.60
C ALA A 238 -18.84 -11.28 4.57
N LEU A 239 -19.49 -11.10 3.40
CA LEU A 239 -19.47 -12.09 2.30
C LEU A 239 -18.08 -12.25 1.70
N ILE A 240 -17.35 -11.15 1.51
CA ILE A 240 -15.96 -11.18 1.01
C ILE A 240 -15.08 -11.97 2.00
N ARG A 241 -15.14 -11.67 3.30
CA ARG A 241 -14.36 -12.39 4.31
C ARG A 241 -14.73 -13.88 4.37
N LYS A 242 -16.01 -14.21 4.28
CA LYS A 242 -16.48 -15.60 4.22
C LYS A 242 -15.91 -16.32 3.01
N ALA A 243 -16.01 -15.71 1.82
CA ALA A 243 -15.45 -16.27 0.58
C ALA A 243 -13.95 -16.50 0.68
N MET A 244 -13.20 -15.55 1.24
CA MET A 244 -11.75 -15.71 1.46
C MET A 244 -11.41 -16.87 2.39
N ARG A 245 -12.19 -17.11 3.44
CA ARG A 245 -11.98 -18.26 4.34
C ARG A 245 -12.25 -19.60 3.67
N GLU A 246 -13.30 -19.67 2.86
CA GLU A 246 -13.72 -20.91 2.21
C GLU A 246 -12.85 -21.27 1.01
N PHE A 247 -12.45 -20.30 0.21
CA PHE A 247 -11.81 -20.55 -1.09
C PHE A 247 -10.29 -20.37 -1.12
N ILE A 248 -9.73 -19.61 -0.16
CA ILE A 248 -8.27 -19.41 -0.02
C ILE A 248 -7.80 -19.67 1.43
N PRO A 249 -8.10 -20.84 2.02
CA PRO A 249 -7.76 -21.12 3.42
C PRO A 249 -6.26 -21.09 3.71
N GLU A 250 -5.42 -21.49 2.74
CA GLU A 250 -3.96 -21.53 2.87
C GLU A 250 -3.30 -20.14 2.85
N THR A 251 -3.99 -19.14 2.32
CA THR A 251 -3.49 -17.75 2.29
C THR A 251 -3.62 -17.11 3.66
N THR A 252 -2.55 -16.55 4.19
CA THR A 252 -2.60 -15.72 5.41
C THR A 252 -3.28 -14.39 5.10
N LYS A 253 -4.28 -14.01 5.89
CA LYS A 253 -5.04 -12.78 5.71
C LYS A 253 -4.76 -11.82 6.84
N ILE A 254 -4.33 -10.60 6.52
CA ILE A 254 -4.11 -9.52 7.49
C ILE A 254 -5.06 -8.39 7.14
N ILE A 255 -6.02 -8.15 8.01
CA ILE A 255 -7.10 -7.18 7.81
C ILE A 255 -6.91 -6.02 8.77
N ILE A 256 -6.47 -4.88 8.25
CA ILE A 256 -6.49 -3.62 9.00
C ILE A 256 -7.86 -3.00 8.83
N ALA A 257 -8.55 -2.74 9.91
CA ALA A 257 -9.87 -2.14 9.86
C ALA A 257 -10.02 -1.02 10.91
N GLN A 258 -10.88 -0.06 10.59
CA GLN A 258 -11.35 0.94 11.53
C GLN A 258 -12.58 0.44 12.28
N ARG A 259 -13.37 -0.46 11.66
CA ARG A 259 -14.57 -1.05 12.27
C ARG A 259 -14.23 -2.39 12.92
N THR A 260 -14.65 -2.57 14.17
CA THR A 260 -14.49 -3.84 14.90
C THR A 260 -15.21 -4.98 14.21
N ALA A 261 -16.39 -4.73 13.64
CA ALA A 261 -17.18 -5.72 12.89
C ALA A 261 -16.43 -6.35 11.71
N SER A 262 -15.43 -5.69 11.14
CA SER A 262 -14.61 -6.24 10.05
C SER A 262 -13.52 -7.21 10.51
N VAL A 263 -13.27 -7.32 11.81
CA VAL A 263 -12.22 -8.17 12.38
C VAL A 263 -12.72 -9.10 13.50
N GLU A 264 -13.97 -9.01 13.90
CA GLU A 264 -14.55 -9.82 15.01
C GLU A 264 -14.39 -11.33 14.80
N ASP A 265 -14.46 -11.76 13.56
CA ASP A 265 -14.38 -13.15 13.14
C ASP A 265 -12.95 -13.59 12.73
N ALA A 266 -11.93 -12.74 12.98
CA ALA A 266 -10.54 -13.12 12.81
C ALA A 266 -10.10 -14.15 13.86
N ASP A 267 -9.11 -14.98 13.52
CA ASP A 267 -8.55 -15.97 14.47
C ASP A 267 -7.88 -15.27 15.65
N ARG A 268 -7.20 -14.17 15.39
CA ARG A 268 -6.66 -13.26 16.40
C ARG A 268 -6.76 -11.81 15.94
N ILE A 269 -6.92 -10.92 16.90
CA ILE A 269 -6.96 -9.47 16.70
C ILE A 269 -5.78 -8.86 17.44
N ILE A 270 -5.06 -7.98 16.78
CA ILE A 270 -3.96 -7.20 17.31
C ILE A 270 -4.46 -5.79 17.56
N VAL A 271 -4.37 -5.33 18.79
CA VAL A 271 -4.68 -3.96 19.19
C VAL A 271 -3.38 -3.15 19.20
N MET A 272 -3.30 -2.14 18.35
CA MET A 272 -2.11 -1.28 18.24
C MET A 272 -2.35 0.10 18.84
N GLU A 273 -1.39 0.56 19.64
CA GLU A 273 -1.37 1.89 20.23
C GLU A 273 0.04 2.45 20.22
N GLY A 274 0.18 3.69 19.74
CA GLY A 274 1.48 4.41 19.78
C GLY A 274 2.66 3.67 19.12
N GLY A 275 2.41 2.85 18.10
CA GLY A 275 3.44 2.06 17.43
C GLY A 275 3.84 0.78 18.16
N ARG A 276 3.09 0.35 19.17
CA ARG A 276 3.30 -0.88 19.95
C ARG A 276 2.09 -1.77 19.88
N ILE A 277 2.28 -3.06 20.16
CA ILE A 277 1.18 -4.00 20.37
C ILE A 277 0.69 -3.82 21.82
N ASN A 278 -0.54 -3.36 21.97
CA ASN A 278 -1.20 -3.20 23.28
C ASN A 278 -1.85 -4.51 23.77
N GLY A 279 -2.36 -5.33 22.83
CA GLY A 279 -2.95 -6.62 23.16
C GLY A 279 -3.14 -7.49 21.91
N ILE A 280 -3.16 -8.79 22.13
CA ILE A 280 -3.45 -9.81 21.10
C ILE A 280 -4.41 -10.82 21.71
N GLY A 281 -5.46 -11.18 20.98
CA GLY A 281 -6.42 -12.21 21.39
C GLY A 281 -7.59 -12.33 20.43
N THR A 282 -8.51 -13.20 20.72
CA THR A 282 -9.81 -13.29 20.05
C THR A 282 -10.68 -12.09 20.44
N HIS A 283 -11.74 -11.83 19.68
CA HIS A 283 -12.72 -10.80 20.03
C HIS A 283 -13.20 -10.92 21.49
N ARG A 284 -13.53 -12.14 21.93
CA ARG A 284 -14.01 -12.40 23.29
C ARG A 284 -12.97 -12.08 24.36
N GLU A 285 -11.73 -12.54 24.17
CA GLU A 285 -10.63 -12.29 25.11
C GLU A 285 -10.33 -10.79 25.24
N LEU A 286 -10.34 -10.07 24.11
CA LEU A 286 -10.07 -8.62 24.11
C LEU A 286 -11.23 -7.82 24.72
N MET A 287 -12.46 -8.25 24.54
CA MET A 287 -13.61 -7.65 25.22
C MET A 287 -13.53 -7.80 26.74
N GLU A 288 -12.98 -8.90 27.24
CA GLU A 288 -12.80 -9.15 28.67
C GLU A 288 -11.59 -8.42 29.26
N ASN A 289 -10.45 -8.38 28.51
CA ASN A 289 -9.14 -8.06 29.07
C ASN A 289 -8.47 -6.81 28.48
N ASN A 290 -9.01 -6.18 27.40
CA ASN A 290 -8.39 -5.03 26.76
C ASN A 290 -9.33 -3.82 26.77
N GLU A 291 -8.95 -2.78 27.50
CA GLU A 291 -9.75 -1.56 27.66
C GLU A 291 -9.90 -0.80 26.36
N ILE A 292 -8.81 -0.63 25.60
CA ILE A 292 -8.78 0.10 24.32
C ILE A 292 -9.72 -0.57 23.31
N TYR A 293 -9.64 -1.91 23.19
CA TYR A 293 -10.51 -2.65 22.29
C TYR A 293 -11.99 -2.47 22.66
N ARG A 294 -12.30 -2.56 23.95
CA ARG A 294 -13.66 -2.38 24.48
C ARG A 294 -14.20 -0.98 24.24
N GLU A 295 -13.37 0.05 24.41
CA GLU A 295 -13.76 1.45 24.13
C GLU A 295 -14.07 1.64 22.65
N ILE A 296 -13.20 1.14 21.75
CA ILE A 296 -13.42 1.23 20.29
C ILE A 296 -14.74 0.52 19.94
N TYR A 297 -14.94 -0.69 20.40
CA TYR A 297 -16.15 -1.48 20.15
C TYR A 297 -17.41 -0.80 20.64
N THR A 298 -17.40 -0.31 21.89
CA THR A 298 -18.55 0.33 22.52
C THR A 298 -18.89 1.66 21.84
N SER A 299 -17.90 2.43 21.46
CA SER A 299 -18.10 3.71 20.77
C SER A 299 -18.76 3.52 19.40
N GLN A 300 -18.39 2.48 18.67
CA GLN A 300 -18.94 2.19 17.36
C GLN A 300 -20.38 1.65 17.42
N ASN A 301 -20.71 0.83 18.42
CA ASN A 301 -22.04 0.29 18.57
C ASN A 301 -23.06 1.32 19.12
N LYS A 302 -22.61 2.26 19.97
CA LYS A 302 -23.47 3.38 20.41
C LYS A 302 -23.81 4.36 19.28
N ALA A 303 -22.94 4.54 18.31
CA ALA A 303 -23.22 5.37 17.13
C ALA A 303 -24.23 4.71 16.19
N GLY A 304 -24.22 3.38 16.07
CA GLY A 304 -25.19 2.63 15.25
C GLY A 304 -26.63 2.61 15.79
N ASP A 305 -26.80 2.72 17.10
CA ASP A 305 -28.14 2.79 17.74
C ASP A 305 -28.82 4.18 17.66
N GLN A 306 -28.06 5.22 17.28
CA GLN A 306 -28.60 6.58 17.11
C GLN A 306 -29.06 6.90 15.68
N ASP A 307 -28.65 6.08 14.69
CA ASP A 307 -29.00 6.25 13.27
C ASP A 307 -30.05 5.21 12.79
N ALA A 308 -30.65 4.43 13.69
CA ALA A 308 -31.75 3.49 13.46
C ALA A 308 -33.05 4.03 14.08
#